data_c16a061a0e14cf730f4563e6f99e9318
#
_entry.id   c16a061a0e14cf730f4563e6f99e9318
#
_cell.length_a   1.000
_cell.length_b   1.000
_cell.length_c   1.000
_cell.angle_alpha   90.00
_cell.angle_beta   90.00
_cell.angle_gamma   90.00
#
_symmetry.space_group_name_H-M   'P 1'
#
loop_
_entity.id
_entity.type
_entity.pdbx_description
1 polymer ?
#
loop_
_entity_poly.entity_id
_entity_poly.type
_entity_poly.pdbx_seq_one_letter_code
_entity_poly.pdbx_strand_id
1 'polypeptide(L)'
;MSQKSNSGETGKIGFWMSTSLVVGNMTGSGIFLLPAALALYGGISIFGWLFTVLGALFLALVFSRLSRLIIRAGGPYTYAREGFGDLTGFMVAWGYWISIWSGNAAIAVAGVGYLSVFFPALKGNPMLSALVAIGAIWLFTFINTKSIRKVGVVQLLTTVIKIVPLILLGTLGFLHFNKEHFVPLNLSGESGFDAITATAALALWAFLGLESATIPSDKVDTPERTIPRATMAGLSIAALLYIASTMAVMGIIVPADLQHSAAPFADAARLVWGEWASALIAAGAAIACFGALNGWILLQGQLPMAAAREKLFPASFARVSKQGIPFLGLLFASVLA
;
A
#
# COMPACT_ATOMS: atom_id res chain seq x y z
N MET A 1 20.26 7.38 -47.35
CA MET A 1 20.69 7.86 -46.02
C MET A 1 19.54 7.59 -45.05
N SER A 2 19.65 6.51 -44.32
CA SER A 2 18.63 6.07 -43.37
C SER A 2 18.89 6.79 -42.04
N GLN A 3 17.99 7.67 -41.63
CA GLN A 3 18.00 8.26 -40.29
C GLN A 3 17.66 7.16 -39.29
N LYS A 4 18.64 6.63 -38.57
CA LYS A 4 18.45 5.90 -37.33
C LYS A 4 17.88 6.89 -36.31
N SER A 5 16.57 6.79 -36.03
CA SER A 5 15.97 7.44 -34.89
C SER A 5 16.53 6.77 -33.63
N ASN A 6 17.40 7.45 -32.93
CA ASN A 6 17.85 7.11 -31.58
C ASN A 6 16.70 7.42 -30.62
N SER A 7 15.64 6.61 -30.64
CA SER A 7 14.68 6.53 -29.55
C SER A 7 15.37 5.77 -28.42
N GLY A 8 15.86 6.52 -27.42
CA GLY A 8 16.41 5.91 -26.21
C GLY A 8 15.42 4.86 -25.70
N GLU A 9 15.87 3.62 -25.65
CA GLU A 9 15.15 2.51 -25.06
C GLU A 9 14.85 2.86 -23.60
N THR A 10 13.63 3.34 -23.34
CA THR A 10 13.06 3.32 -22.00
C THR A 10 12.86 1.86 -21.69
N GLY A 11 13.76 1.28 -20.87
CA GLY A 11 13.74 -0.13 -20.53
C GLY A 11 12.34 -0.53 -20.05
N LYS A 12 11.79 -1.56 -20.68
CA LYS A 12 10.49 -2.12 -20.32
C LYS A 12 10.55 -2.77 -18.93
N ILE A 13 9.43 -2.75 -18.22
CA ILE A 13 9.28 -3.30 -16.89
C ILE A 13 9.10 -4.82 -17.01
N GLY A 14 10.05 -5.61 -16.51
CA GLY A 14 9.98 -7.07 -16.50
C GLY A 14 9.20 -7.64 -15.31
N PHE A 15 9.13 -8.98 -15.23
CA PHE A 15 8.35 -9.72 -14.23
C PHE A 15 8.67 -9.32 -12.77
N TRP A 16 9.95 -9.35 -12.38
CA TRP A 16 10.34 -9.03 -10.99
C TRP A 16 10.07 -7.59 -10.62
N MET A 17 10.23 -6.67 -11.55
CA MET A 17 9.92 -5.26 -11.32
C MET A 17 8.42 -5.03 -11.22
N SER A 18 7.60 -5.72 -12.02
CA SER A 18 6.14 -5.71 -11.91
C SER A 18 5.67 -6.34 -10.59
N THR A 19 6.27 -7.45 -10.17
CA THR A 19 5.98 -8.08 -8.86
C THR A 19 6.37 -7.16 -7.72
N SER A 20 7.51 -6.48 -7.81
CA SER A 20 7.93 -5.48 -6.81
C SER A 20 7.00 -4.27 -6.74
N LEU A 21 6.38 -3.87 -7.87
CA LEU A 21 5.35 -2.83 -7.86
C LEU A 21 4.12 -3.28 -7.07
N VAL A 22 3.65 -4.51 -7.28
CA VAL A 22 2.51 -5.07 -6.56
C VAL A 22 2.82 -5.16 -5.07
N VAL A 23 3.85 -5.92 -4.68
CA VAL A 23 4.26 -6.08 -3.27
C VAL A 23 4.58 -4.73 -2.64
N GLY A 24 5.27 -3.88 -3.39
CA GLY A 24 5.70 -2.57 -2.93
C GLY A 24 4.55 -1.61 -2.63
N ASN A 25 3.50 -1.58 -3.43
CA ASN A 25 2.36 -0.72 -3.20
C ASN A 25 1.38 -1.31 -2.16
N MET A 26 1.26 -2.62 -2.10
CA MET A 26 0.50 -3.29 -1.04
C MET A 26 1.17 -3.13 0.33
N THR A 27 2.51 -3.27 0.41
CA THR A 27 3.24 -3.18 1.69
C THR A 27 3.47 -1.71 2.06
N GLY A 28 2.47 -1.10 2.66
CA GLY A 28 2.48 0.27 3.18
C GLY A 28 2.04 0.30 4.64
N SER A 29 1.42 1.40 5.05
CA SER A 29 0.93 1.60 6.42
C SER A 29 -0.09 0.56 6.87
N GLY A 30 -0.89 0.02 5.93
CA GLY A 30 -1.97 -0.92 6.25
C GLY A 30 -1.47 -2.06 7.12
N ILE A 31 -0.51 -2.84 6.63
CA ILE A 31 -0.01 -4.00 7.37
C ILE A 31 0.63 -3.64 8.71
N PHE A 32 1.34 -2.51 8.78
CA PHE A 32 2.07 -2.13 9.98
C PHE A 32 1.18 -1.64 11.13
N LEU A 33 -0.04 -1.18 10.87
CA LEU A 33 -1.02 -0.75 11.88
C LEU A 33 -2.11 -1.79 12.15
N LEU A 34 -2.35 -2.71 11.22
CA LEU A 34 -3.42 -3.69 11.32
C LEU A 34 -3.40 -4.54 12.61
N PRO A 35 -2.25 -5.00 13.14
CA PRO A 35 -2.26 -5.76 14.39
C PRO A 35 -2.96 -5.03 15.54
N ALA A 36 -2.76 -3.70 15.66
CA ALA A 36 -3.42 -2.90 16.69
C ALA A 36 -4.94 -2.82 16.48
N ALA A 37 -5.38 -2.56 15.23
CA ALA A 37 -6.80 -2.50 14.90
C ALA A 37 -7.50 -3.87 15.08
N LEU A 38 -6.84 -4.96 14.74
CA LEU A 38 -7.37 -6.32 14.86
C LEU A 38 -7.35 -6.85 16.29
N ALA A 39 -6.53 -6.29 17.19
CA ALA A 39 -6.47 -6.67 18.59
C ALA A 39 -7.81 -6.51 19.30
N LEU A 40 -8.66 -5.55 18.88
CA LEU A 40 -10.02 -5.36 19.39
C LEU A 40 -10.92 -6.60 19.18
N TYR A 41 -10.67 -7.34 18.13
CA TYR A 41 -11.43 -8.53 17.74
C TYR A 41 -10.80 -9.82 18.27
N GLY A 42 -9.50 -9.81 18.55
CA GLY A 42 -8.76 -10.99 19.01
C GLY A 42 -8.49 -12.02 17.91
N GLY A 43 -8.40 -13.29 18.30
CA GLY A 43 -8.01 -14.39 17.40
C GLY A 43 -8.97 -14.63 16.22
N ILE A 44 -10.24 -14.22 16.32
CA ILE A 44 -11.22 -14.35 15.24
C ILE A 44 -10.80 -13.60 13.96
N SER A 45 -9.93 -12.61 14.09
CA SER A 45 -9.38 -11.83 12.98
C SER A 45 -8.62 -12.69 11.95
N ILE A 46 -8.15 -13.89 12.30
CA ILE A 46 -7.54 -14.82 11.34
C ILE A 46 -8.54 -15.23 10.25
N PHE A 47 -9.82 -15.43 10.62
CA PHE A 47 -10.86 -15.76 9.64
C PHE A 47 -11.17 -14.56 8.73
N GLY A 48 -11.11 -13.32 9.26
CA GLY A 48 -11.19 -12.12 8.46
C GLY A 48 -10.05 -12.03 7.45
N TRP A 49 -8.82 -12.33 7.85
CA TRP A 49 -7.67 -12.43 6.94
C TRP A 49 -7.89 -13.46 5.84
N LEU A 50 -8.30 -14.68 6.19
CA LEU A 50 -8.54 -15.75 5.21
C LEU A 50 -9.64 -15.38 4.22
N PHE A 51 -10.73 -14.78 4.72
CA PHE A 51 -11.81 -14.29 3.88
C PHE A 51 -11.33 -13.21 2.90
N THR A 52 -10.55 -12.23 3.40
CA THR A 52 -10.00 -11.15 2.57
C THR A 52 -9.00 -11.66 1.53
N VAL A 53 -8.12 -12.59 1.91
CA VAL A 53 -7.17 -13.21 0.94
C VAL A 53 -7.91 -13.93 -0.16
N LEU A 54 -8.97 -14.68 0.17
CA LEU A 54 -9.79 -15.35 -0.83
C LEU A 54 -10.44 -14.33 -1.77
N GLY A 55 -11.02 -13.25 -1.25
CA GLY A 55 -11.57 -12.16 -2.06
C GLY A 55 -10.51 -11.49 -2.94
N ALA A 56 -9.34 -11.19 -2.40
CA ALA A 56 -8.22 -10.60 -3.13
C ALA A 56 -7.69 -11.54 -4.24
N LEU A 57 -7.70 -12.86 -4.03
CA LEU A 57 -7.37 -13.85 -5.06
C LEU A 57 -8.36 -13.77 -6.23
N PHE A 58 -9.66 -13.69 -5.96
CA PHE A 58 -10.65 -13.52 -7.03
C PHE A 58 -10.46 -12.20 -7.78
N LEU A 59 -10.19 -11.10 -7.08
CA LEU A 59 -9.88 -9.82 -7.72
C LEU A 59 -8.61 -9.90 -8.58
N ALA A 60 -7.55 -10.55 -8.08
CA ALA A 60 -6.31 -10.74 -8.84
C ALA A 60 -6.54 -11.59 -10.11
N LEU A 61 -7.38 -12.63 -10.05
CA LEU A 61 -7.77 -13.42 -11.22
C LEU A 61 -8.54 -12.57 -12.24
N VAL A 62 -9.47 -11.73 -11.78
CA VAL A 62 -10.23 -10.80 -12.65
C VAL A 62 -9.26 -9.82 -13.32
N PHE A 63 -8.40 -9.14 -12.56
CA PHE A 63 -7.41 -8.21 -13.13
C PHE A 63 -6.41 -8.91 -14.06
N SER A 64 -6.01 -10.13 -13.72
CA SER A 64 -5.16 -10.96 -14.58
C SER A 64 -5.83 -11.28 -15.92
N ARG A 65 -7.13 -11.53 -15.94
CA ARG A 65 -7.89 -11.77 -17.17
C ARG A 65 -8.10 -10.49 -17.97
N LEU A 66 -8.50 -9.40 -17.30
CA LEU A 66 -8.77 -8.11 -17.94
C LEU A 66 -7.49 -7.50 -18.54
N SER A 67 -6.34 -7.63 -17.88
CA SER A 67 -5.06 -7.14 -18.40
C SER A 67 -4.58 -7.85 -19.68
N ARG A 68 -5.07 -9.07 -19.95
CA ARG A 68 -4.82 -9.77 -21.22
C ARG A 68 -5.72 -9.27 -22.36
N LEU A 69 -6.93 -8.83 -22.03
CA LEU A 69 -7.93 -8.39 -22.98
C LEU A 69 -7.78 -6.90 -23.33
N ILE A 70 -7.44 -6.08 -22.34
CA ILE A 70 -7.39 -4.62 -22.45
C ILE A 70 -6.00 -4.17 -22.05
N ILE A 71 -5.09 -4.01 -23.04
CA ILE A 71 -3.71 -3.58 -22.85
C ILE A 71 -3.67 -2.05 -22.99
N ARG A 72 -4.28 -1.35 -22.02
CA ARG A 72 -4.29 0.11 -21.93
C ARG A 72 -3.88 0.55 -20.53
N ALA A 73 -3.15 1.66 -20.44
CA ALA A 73 -2.82 2.29 -19.16
C ALA A 73 -4.09 2.76 -18.45
N GLY A 74 -4.07 2.71 -17.10
CA GLY A 74 -5.18 3.19 -16.27
C GLY A 74 -5.77 2.12 -15.32
N GLY A 75 -5.61 0.84 -15.64
CA GLY A 75 -6.03 -0.25 -14.75
C GLY A 75 -7.54 -0.29 -14.49
N PRO A 76 -7.98 -0.28 -13.21
CA PRO A 76 -9.37 -0.56 -12.83
C PRO A 76 -10.41 0.32 -13.52
N TYR A 77 -10.17 1.64 -13.67
CA TYR A 77 -11.16 2.52 -14.28
C TYR A 77 -11.30 2.28 -15.78
N THR A 78 -10.20 1.95 -16.45
CA THR A 78 -10.22 1.61 -17.88
C THR A 78 -11.06 0.36 -18.13
N TYR A 79 -10.90 -0.65 -17.27
CA TYR A 79 -11.69 -1.88 -17.35
C TYR A 79 -13.19 -1.64 -17.10
N ALA A 80 -13.48 -0.83 -16.08
CA ALA A 80 -14.86 -0.46 -15.76
C ALA A 80 -15.52 0.33 -16.90
N ARG A 81 -14.78 1.24 -17.53
CA ARG A 81 -15.24 2.03 -18.66
C ARG A 81 -15.54 1.19 -19.88
N GLU A 82 -14.64 0.29 -20.26
CA GLU A 82 -14.82 -0.60 -21.42
C GLU A 82 -15.99 -1.57 -21.21
N GLY A 83 -16.23 -2.02 -19.97
CA GLY A 83 -17.32 -2.96 -19.66
C GLY A 83 -18.69 -2.31 -19.48
N PHE A 84 -18.74 -1.09 -18.91
CA PHE A 84 -19.98 -0.49 -18.41
C PHE A 84 -20.20 0.98 -18.85
N GLY A 85 -19.30 1.51 -19.67
CA GLY A 85 -19.40 2.86 -20.23
C GLY A 85 -18.82 3.97 -19.34
N ASP A 86 -18.94 5.21 -19.85
CA ASP A 86 -18.24 6.39 -19.32
C ASP A 86 -18.64 6.73 -17.88
N LEU A 87 -19.92 6.59 -17.51
CA LEU A 87 -20.38 6.90 -16.15
C LEU A 87 -19.70 5.98 -15.12
N THR A 88 -19.67 4.68 -15.38
CA THR A 88 -19.04 3.71 -14.47
C THR A 88 -17.52 3.94 -14.42
N GLY A 89 -16.88 4.19 -15.56
CA GLY A 89 -15.48 4.57 -15.64
C GLY A 89 -15.17 5.81 -14.80
N PHE A 90 -16.01 6.85 -14.88
CA PHE A 90 -15.90 8.06 -14.07
C PHE A 90 -16.05 7.75 -12.57
N MET A 91 -17.06 7.01 -12.17
CA MET A 91 -17.29 6.67 -10.75
C MET A 91 -16.13 5.90 -10.15
N VAL A 92 -15.57 4.93 -10.90
CA VAL A 92 -14.38 4.18 -10.46
C VAL A 92 -13.14 5.08 -10.39
N ALA A 93 -12.90 5.92 -11.39
CA ALA A 93 -11.77 6.85 -11.38
C ALA A 93 -11.87 7.84 -10.20
N TRP A 94 -13.07 8.39 -9.97
CA TRP A 94 -13.34 9.34 -8.88
C TRP A 94 -13.17 8.70 -7.51
N GLY A 95 -13.82 7.56 -7.26
CA GLY A 95 -13.72 6.83 -6.00
C GLY A 95 -12.29 6.38 -5.71
N TYR A 96 -11.58 5.89 -6.72
CA TYR A 96 -10.17 5.48 -6.58
C TYR A 96 -9.28 6.68 -6.27
N TRP A 97 -9.50 7.84 -6.89
CA TRP A 97 -8.74 9.05 -6.59
C TRP A 97 -8.96 9.54 -5.17
N ILE A 98 -10.21 9.49 -4.67
CA ILE A 98 -10.52 9.81 -3.26
C ILE A 98 -9.77 8.85 -2.33
N SER A 99 -9.81 7.55 -2.61
CA SER A 99 -9.10 6.56 -1.77
C SER A 99 -7.59 6.76 -1.76
N ILE A 100 -6.99 7.25 -2.84
CA ILE A 100 -5.54 7.53 -2.91
C ILE A 100 -5.17 8.69 -1.98
N TRP A 101 -5.79 9.86 -2.10
CA TRP A 101 -5.38 11.00 -1.28
C TRP A 101 -5.77 10.85 0.19
N SER A 102 -6.92 10.24 0.51
CA SER A 102 -7.27 9.91 1.91
C SER A 102 -6.33 8.85 2.49
N GLY A 103 -5.96 7.84 1.69
CA GLY A 103 -4.98 6.85 2.05
C GLY A 103 -3.58 7.44 2.31
N ASN A 104 -3.18 8.46 1.53
CA ASN A 104 -1.90 9.16 1.75
C ASN A 104 -1.82 9.83 3.12
N ALA A 105 -2.92 10.43 3.60
CA ALA A 105 -2.99 10.97 4.96
C ALA A 105 -2.76 9.85 6.01
N ALA A 106 -3.46 8.72 5.86
CA ALA A 106 -3.31 7.59 6.78
C ALA A 106 -1.90 6.97 6.74
N ILE A 107 -1.28 6.88 5.56
CA ILE A 107 0.11 6.41 5.40
C ILE A 107 1.08 7.36 6.10
N ALA A 108 0.90 8.66 5.95
CA ALA A 108 1.76 9.67 6.59
C ALA A 108 1.66 9.58 8.13
N VAL A 109 0.44 9.48 8.67
CA VAL A 109 0.21 9.31 10.12
C VAL A 109 0.86 8.04 10.64
N ALA A 110 0.73 6.92 9.93
CA ALA A 110 1.39 5.67 10.29
C ALA A 110 2.92 5.81 10.32
N GLY A 111 3.50 6.46 9.31
CA GLY A 111 4.94 6.73 9.25
C GLY A 111 5.41 7.56 10.46
N VAL A 112 4.65 8.57 10.86
CA VAL A 112 4.92 9.36 12.08
C VAL A 112 4.80 8.51 13.34
N GLY A 113 3.84 7.59 13.41
CA GLY A 113 3.72 6.62 14.50
C GLY A 113 5.01 5.83 14.71
N TYR A 114 5.64 5.33 13.64
CA TYR A 114 6.93 4.65 13.72
C TYR A 114 8.10 5.60 14.02
N LEU A 115 8.07 6.85 13.54
CA LEU A 115 9.06 7.85 13.91
C LEU A 115 9.01 8.20 15.41
N SER A 116 7.87 8.05 16.06
CA SER A 116 7.71 8.34 17.49
C SER A 116 8.54 7.42 18.39
N VAL A 117 9.04 6.30 17.88
CA VAL A 117 10.00 5.43 18.57
C VAL A 117 11.33 6.15 18.77
N PHE A 118 11.76 6.98 17.80
CA PHE A 118 12.99 7.76 17.85
C PHE A 118 12.80 9.14 18.48
N PHE A 119 11.60 9.69 18.32
CA PHE A 119 11.23 11.03 18.77
C PHE A 119 10.00 10.99 19.69
N PRO A 120 10.19 10.67 21.00
CA PRO A 120 9.06 10.50 21.94
C PRO A 120 8.10 11.70 22.03
N ALA A 121 8.59 12.92 21.71
CA ALA A 121 7.77 14.11 21.64
C ALA A 121 6.56 13.99 20.68
N LEU A 122 6.66 13.13 19.67
CA LEU A 122 5.57 12.86 18.73
C LEU A 122 4.41 12.09 19.41
N LYS A 123 4.68 11.18 20.36
CA LYS A 123 3.62 10.46 21.10
C LYS A 123 2.79 11.39 21.98
N GLY A 124 3.43 12.37 22.59
CA GLY A 124 2.80 13.30 23.56
C GLY A 124 2.14 14.52 22.92
N ASN A 125 2.33 14.78 21.63
CA ASN A 125 1.86 15.99 20.98
C ASN A 125 1.19 15.71 19.62
N PRO A 126 -0.15 15.56 19.59
CA PRO A 126 -0.89 15.30 18.35
C PRO A 126 -0.69 16.37 17.27
N MET A 127 -0.56 17.64 17.66
CA MET A 127 -0.32 18.75 16.74
C MET A 127 1.04 18.60 16.05
N LEU A 128 2.09 18.28 16.80
CA LEU A 128 3.42 18.05 16.24
C LEU A 128 3.41 16.85 15.28
N SER A 129 2.74 15.77 15.64
CA SER A 129 2.58 14.59 14.79
C SER A 129 1.85 14.93 13.49
N ALA A 130 0.78 15.71 13.54
CA ALA A 130 0.07 16.17 12.36
C ALA A 130 0.95 17.05 11.46
N LEU A 131 1.70 17.98 12.04
CA LEU A 131 2.63 18.85 11.29
C LEU A 131 3.72 18.04 10.58
N VAL A 132 4.28 17.02 11.24
CA VAL A 132 5.28 16.14 10.63
C VAL A 132 4.66 15.29 9.51
N ALA A 133 3.43 14.80 9.67
CA ALA A 133 2.72 14.06 8.63
C ALA A 133 2.44 14.95 7.40
N ILE A 134 1.95 16.17 7.60
CA ILE A 134 1.76 17.16 6.54
C ILE A 134 3.09 17.47 5.85
N GLY A 135 4.15 17.69 6.64
CA GLY A 135 5.50 17.94 6.12
C GLY A 135 6.00 16.78 5.23
N ALA A 136 5.73 15.54 5.62
CA ALA A 136 6.07 14.36 4.81
C ALA A 136 5.29 14.32 3.49
N ILE A 137 3.98 14.57 3.51
CA ILE A 137 3.15 14.64 2.29
C ILE A 137 3.73 15.69 1.32
N TRP A 138 4.00 16.90 1.80
CA TRP A 138 4.54 17.97 0.97
C TRP A 138 5.96 17.70 0.49
N LEU A 139 6.82 17.08 1.31
CA LEU A 139 8.15 16.66 0.90
C LEU A 139 8.10 15.69 -0.29
N PHE A 140 7.29 14.64 -0.19
CA PHE A 140 7.15 13.66 -1.27
C PHE A 140 6.40 14.22 -2.47
N THR A 141 5.45 15.12 -2.27
CA THR A 141 4.84 15.88 -3.38
C THR A 141 5.89 16.66 -4.15
N PHE A 142 6.74 17.40 -3.45
CA PHE A 142 7.83 18.15 -4.07
C PHE A 142 8.84 17.25 -4.82
N ILE A 143 9.21 16.10 -4.23
CA ILE A 143 10.07 15.12 -4.89
C ILE A 143 9.43 14.62 -6.19
N ASN A 144 8.12 14.33 -6.16
CA ASN A 144 7.37 13.85 -7.32
C ASN A 144 7.21 14.91 -8.42
N THR A 145 7.38 16.20 -8.13
CA THR A 145 7.40 17.25 -9.15
C THR A 145 8.72 17.31 -9.94
N LYS A 146 9.77 16.59 -9.54
CA LYS A 146 11.11 16.72 -10.15
C LYS A 146 11.50 15.63 -11.14
N SER A 147 11.18 14.34 -10.88
CA SER A 147 11.60 13.26 -11.81
C SER A 147 10.94 11.91 -11.51
N ILE A 148 10.22 11.37 -12.48
CA ILE A 148 9.60 10.03 -12.43
C ILE A 148 10.66 8.91 -12.30
N ARG A 149 11.84 9.06 -12.94
CA ARG A 149 12.89 8.03 -12.92
C ARG A 149 13.48 7.83 -11.53
N LYS A 150 13.66 8.91 -10.75
CA LYS A 150 14.16 8.83 -9.37
C LYS A 150 13.17 8.12 -8.43
N VAL A 151 11.88 8.29 -8.67
CA VAL A 151 10.81 7.65 -7.91
C VAL A 151 10.90 6.11 -8.00
N GLY A 152 11.15 5.56 -9.19
CA GLY A 152 11.26 4.10 -9.40
C GLY A 152 12.43 3.45 -8.64
N VAL A 153 13.59 4.10 -8.59
CA VAL A 153 14.76 3.59 -7.85
C VAL A 153 14.49 3.60 -6.34
N VAL A 154 13.91 4.70 -5.83
CA VAL A 154 13.52 4.80 -4.41
C VAL A 154 12.50 3.70 -4.07
N GLN A 155 11.52 3.46 -4.95
CA GLN A 155 10.51 2.41 -4.76
C GLN A 155 11.13 1.02 -4.64
N LEU A 156 12.09 0.67 -5.50
CA LEU A 156 12.75 -0.65 -5.46
C LEU A 156 13.54 -0.84 -4.16
N LEU A 157 14.36 0.13 -3.79
CA LEU A 157 15.17 0.06 -2.55
C LEU A 157 14.29 -0.03 -1.31
N THR A 158 13.25 0.81 -1.23
CA THR A 158 12.33 0.78 -0.10
C THR A 158 11.52 -0.50 -0.05
N THR A 159 11.19 -1.13 -1.20
CA THR A 159 10.46 -2.40 -1.22
C THR A 159 11.25 -3.55 -0.60
N VAL A 160 12.56 -3.61 -0.82
CA VAL A 160 13.41 -4.62 -0.18
C VAL A 160 13.46 -4.38 1.34
N ILE A 161 13.70 -3.14 1.77
CA ILE A 161 13.82 -2.79 3.19
C ILE A 161 12.52 -3.07 3.95
N LYS A 162 11.36 -2.75 3.39
CA LYS A 162 10.07 -2.89 4.08
C LYS A 162 9.60 -4.33 4.27
N ILE A 163 10.10 -5.29 3.49
CA ILE A 163 9.79 -6.70 3.67
C ILE A 163 10.54 -7.29 4.88
N VAL A 164 11.71 -6.76 5.22
CA VAL A 164 12.55 -7.29 6.31
C VAL A 164 11.82 -7.35 7.67
N PRO A 165 11.15 -6.29 8.17
CA PRO A 165 10.37 -6.36 9.40
C PRO A 165 9.31 -7.46 9.40
N LEU A 166 8.61 -7.62 8.27
CA LEU A 166 7.56 -8.61 8.12
C LEU A 166 8.11 -10.04 8.16
N ILE A 167 9.23 -10.28 7.47
CA ILE A 167 9.89 -11.59 7.50
C ILE A 167 10.40 -11.90 8.92
N LEU A 168 11.10 -10.97 9.55
CA LEU A 168 11.69 -11.21 10.87
C LEU A 168 10.60 -11.56 11.90
N LEU A 169 9.56 -10.75 12.01
CA LEU A 169 8.47 -11.04 12.94
C LEU A 169 7.59 -12.20 12.50
N GLY A 170 7.30 -12.32 11.20
CA GLY A 170 6.50 -13.41 10.66
C GLY A 170 7.18 -14.78 10.68
N THR A 171 8.46 -14.86 11.05
CA THR A 171 9.22 -16.12 11.21
C THR A 171 9.75 -16.27 12.62
N LEU A 172 10.73 -15.46 13.01
CA LEU A 172 11.37 -15.57 14.34
C LEU A 172 10.44 -15.13 15.47
N GLY A 173 9.47 -14.25 15.20
CA GLY A 173 8.47 -13.83 16.19
C GLY A 173 7.61 -14.99 16.70
N PHE A 174 7.35 -16.01 15.88
CA PHE A 174 6.59 -17.19 16.31
C PHE A 174 7.27 -18.01 17.42
N LEU A 175 8.57 -17.85 17.62
CA LEU A 175 9.27 -18.49 18.75
C LEU A 175 8.78 -17.95 20.12
N HIS A 176 8.16 -16.78 20.12
CA HIS A 176 7.66 -16.09 21.30
C HIS A 176 6.11 -15.98 21.29
N PHE A 177 5.48 -16.79 20.45
CA PHE A 177 4.04 -16.78 20.29
C PHE A 177 3.33 -17.37 21.53
N ASN A 178 2.45 -16.58 22.16
CA ASN A 178 1.60 -17.03 23.24
C ASN A 178 0.16 -17.24 22.73
N LYS A 179 -0.29 -18.49 22.73
CA LYS A 179 -1.64 -18.87 22.32
C LYS A 179 -2.74 -18.29 23.22
N GLU A 180 -2.41 -17.94 24.47
CA GLU A 180 -3.38 -17.40 25.43
C GLU A 180 -3.88 -16.01 25.01
N HIS A 181 -3.11 -15.27 24.21
CA HIS A 181 -3.53 -13.99 23.64
C HIS A 181 -4.69 -14.13 22.63
N PHE A 182 -5.00 -15.35 22.21
CA PHE A 182 -6.10 -15.66 21.32
C PHE A 182 -7.32 -16.26 22.04
N VAL A 183 -7.34 -16.22 23.37
CA VAL A 183 -8.44 -16.76 24.19
C VAL A 183 -9.04 -15.65 25.05
N PRO A 184 -10.36 -15.39 24.95
CA PRO A 184 -11.32 -16.03 24.03
C PRO A 184 -11.04 -15.66 22.57
N LEU A 185 -11.49 -16.49 21.62
CA LEU A 185 -11.22 -16.28 20.20
C LEU A 185 -11.78 -14.96 19.67
N ASN A 186 -12.97 -14.57 20.16
CA ASN A 186 -13.62 -13.31 19.82
C ASN A 186 -13.65 -12.40 21.06
N LEU A 187 -12.94 -11.27 20.97
CA LEU A 187 -12.86 -10.25 22.01
C LEU A 187 -13.83 -9.09 21.80
N SER A 188 -14.46 -8.96 20.62
CA SER A 188 -15.26 -7.79 20.25
C SER A 188 -16.61 -7.70 20.97
N GLY A 189 -17.11 -8.84 21.51
CA GLY A 189 -18.47 -8.92 22.03
C GLY A 189 -19.56 -8.99 20.95
N GLU A 190 -19.20 -8.88 19.68
CA GLU A 190 -20.11 -8.99 18.52
C GLU A 190 -20.33 -10.46 18.13
N SER A 191 -21.30 -10.72 17.24
CA SER A 191 -21.47 -12.04 16.65
C SER A 191 -20.19 -12.45 15.88
N GLY A 192 -19.94 -13.77 15.78
CA GLY A 192 -18.78 -14.24 15.03
C GLY A 192 -18.79 -13.81 13.58
N PHE A 193 -19.97 -13.72 12.94
CA PHE A 193 -20.10 -13.24 11.55
C PHE A 193 -19.76 -11.74 11.43
N ASP A 194 -20.27 -10.90 12.35
CA ASP A 194 -20.01 -9.46 12.33
C ASP A 194 -18.52 -9.18 12.59
N ALA A 195 -17.90 -9.87 13.55
CA ALA A 195 -16.49 -9.76 13.85
C ALA A 195 -15.61 -10.18 12.65
N ILE A 196 -15.97 -11.27 11.94
CA ILE A 196 -15.23 -11.71 10.74
C ILE A 196 -15.38 -10.68 9.61
N THR A 197 -16.58 -10.17 9.36
CA THR A 197 -16.79 -9.16 8.29
C THR A 197 -16.11 -7.84 8.61
N ALA A 198 -16.14 -7.38 9.85
CA ALA A 198 -15.43 -6.19 10.30
C ALA A 198 -13.90 -6.34 10.14
N THR A 199 -13.34 -7.46 10.58
CA THR A 199 -11.90 -7.74 10.45
C THR A 199 -11.48 -7.94 8.99
N ALA A 200 -12.35 -8.51 8.15
CA ALA A 200 -12.13 -8.61 6.71
C ALA A 200 -12.09 -7.24 6.05
N ALA A 201 -13.00 -6.33 6.42
CA ALA A 201 -13.00 -4.95 5.91
C ALA A 201 -11.72 -4.20 6.28
N LEU A 202 -11.24 -4.36 7.53
CA LEU A 202 -9.95 -3.80 7.97
C LEU A 202 -8.77 -4.39 7.18
N ALA A 203 -8.73 -5.72 7.02
CA ALA A 203 -7.67 -6.41 6.31
C ALA A 203 -7.63 -6.06 4.82
N LEU A 204 -8.78 -5.73 4.20
CA LEU A 204 -8.88 -5.39 2.79
C LEU A 204 -7.98 -4.20 2.41
N TRP A 205 -7.80 -3.24 3.33
CA TRP A 205 -6.91 -2.11 3.09
C TRP A 205 -5.47 -2.52 2.79
N ALA A 206 -4.96 -3.57 3.44
CA ALA A 206 -3.61 -4.06 3.18
C ALA A 206 -3.43 -4.65 1.76
N PHE A 207 -4.52 -4.97 1.06
CA PHE A 207 -4.49 -5.48 -0.31
C PHE A 207 -4.70 -4.42 -1.38
N LEU A 208 -4.92 -3.15 -1.02
CA LEU A 208 -4.89 -2.05 -1.98
C LEU A 208 -3.50 -1.96 -2.60
N GLY A 209 -3.46 -1.86 -3.92
CA GLY A 209 -2.22 -1.90 -4.70
C GLY A 209 -1.99 -3.22 -5.45
N LEU A 210 -2.84 -4.24 -5.26
CA LEU A 210 -2.76 -5.49 -6.04
C LEU A 210 -2.93 -5.25 -7.55
N GLU A 211 -3.63 -4.18 -7.93
CA GLU A 211 -3.84 -3.69 -9.29
C GLU A 211 -2.65 -2.92 -9.88
N SER A 212 -1.64 -2.60 -9.09
CA SER A 212 -0.55 -1.67 -9.44
C SER A 212 0.20 -2.05 -10.71
N ALA A 213 0.35 -3.35 -11.01
CA ALA A 213 0.99 -3.80 -12.24
C ALA A 213 0.14 -3.52 -13.49
N THR A 214 -1.16 -3.31 -13.35
CA THR A 214 -2.08 -3.06 -14.48
C THR A 214 -2.06 -1.60 -14.94
N ILE A 215 -1.60 -0.69 -14.08
CA ILE A 215 -1.64 0.76 -14.35
C ILE A 215 -0.64 1.16 -15.45
N PRO A 216 0.66 0.77 -15.39
CA PRO A 216 1.63 1.08 -16.44
C PRO A 216 1.71 -0.02 -17.51
N SER A 217 0.59 -0.63 -17.90
CA SER A 217 0.57 -1.79 -18.80
C SER A 217 1.26 -1.54 -20.15
N ASP A 218 1.24 -0.31 -20.63
CA ASP A 218 1.94 0.15 -21.85
C ASP A 218 3.47 0.09 -21.75
N LYS A 219 4.01 0.06 -20.54
CA LYS A 219 5.45 0.04 -20.24
C LYS A 219 5.96 -1.33 -19.80
N VAL A 220 5.08 -2.30 -19.65
CA VAL A 220 5.43 -3.67 -19.23
C VAL A 220 5.87 -4.49 -20.43
N ASP A 221 6.91 -5.31 -20.25
CA ASP A 221 7.30 -6.29 -21.26
C ASP A 221 6.33 -7.46 -21.30
N THR A 222 5.86 -7.84 -22.51
CA THR A 222 4.84 -8.88 -22.71
C THR A 222 3.71 -8.80 -21.66
N PRO A 223 2.93 -7.68 -21.63
CA PRO A 223 2.03 -7.36 -20.54
C PRO A 223 0.96 -8.44 -20.32
N GLU A 224 0.50 -9.11 -21.38
CA GLU A 224 -0.47 -10.22 -21.35
C GLU A 224 0.01 -11.45 -20.55
N ARG A 225 1.31 -11.60 -20.34
CA ARG A 225 1.93 -12.69 -19.56
C ARG A 225 2.51 -12.19 -18.25
N THR A 226 3.18 -11.06 -18.30
CA THR A 226 3.91 -10.51 -17.14
C THR A 226 2.97 -9.98 -16.07
N ILE A 227 1.95 -9.20 -16.42
CA ILE A 227 1.02 -8.60 -15.46
C ILE A 227 0.27 -9.69 -14.66
N PRO A 228 -0.38 -10.70 -15.29
CA PRO A 228 -1.06 -11.75 -14.54
C PRO A 228 -0.16 -12.49 -13.55
N ARG A 229 1.03 -12.86 -14.00
CA ARG A 229 2.00 -13.57 -13.15
C ARG A 229 2.50 -12.71 -12.01
N ALA A 230 2.82 -11.45 -12.27
CA ALA A 230 3.30 -10.50 -11.28
C ALA A 230 2.23 -10.19 -10.22
N THR A 231 0.97 -10.01 -10.63
CA THR A 231 -0.16 -9.79 -9.72
C THR A 231 -0.39 -10.99 -8.81
N MET A 232 -0.43 -12.20 -9.36
CA MET A 232 -0.62 -13.42 -8.57
C MET A 232 0.56 -13.69 -7.63
N ALA A 233 1.80 -13.58 -8.12
CA ALA A 233 2.99 -13.77 -7.29
C ALA A 233 3.07 -12.71 -6.17
N GLY A 234 2.85 -11.44 -6.51
CA GLY A 234 2.87 -10.34 -5.55
C GLY A 234 1.81 -10.50 -4.47
N LEU A 235 0.57 -10.82 -4.84
CA LEU A 235 -0.50 -11.10 -3.90
C LEU A 235 -0.16 -12.28 -2.97
N SER A 236 0.34 -13.41 -3.52
CA SER A 236 0.67 -14.59 -2.72
C SER A 236 1.77 -14.31 -1.70
N ILE A 237 2.83 -13.59 -2.12
CA ILE A 237 3.92 -13.18 -1.23
C ILE A 237 3.39 -12.26 -0.13
N ALA A 238 2.61 -11.23 -0.50
CA ALA A 238 2.07 -10.28 0.47
C ALA A 238 1.11 -10.95 1.45
N ALA A 239 0.17 -11.77 0.99
CA ALA A 239 -0.79 -12.48 1.83
C ALA A 239 -0.10 -13.36 2.89
N LEU A 240 0.91 -14.14 2.47
CA LEU A 240 1.68 -14.99 3.38
C LEU A 240 2.40 -14.16 4.44
N LEU A 241 3.11 -13.11 4.03
CA LEU A 241 3.83 -12.23 4.94
C LEU A 241 2.89 -11.51 5.91
N TYR A 242 1.74 -11.06 5.44
CA TYR A 242 0.78 -10.31 6.25
C TYR A 242 0.14 -11.17 7.33
N ILE A 243 -0.38 -12.34 6.95
CA ILE A 243 -0.97 -13.26 7.94
C ILE A 243 0.09 -13.67 8.96
N ALA A 244 1.26 -14.12 8.50
CA ALA A 244 2.31 -14.59 9.40
C ALA A 244 2.76 -13.48 10.35
N SER A 245 3.09 -12.29 9.84
CA SER A 245 3.60 -11.20 10.69
C SER A 245 2.54 -10.62 11.63
N THR A 246 1.27 -10.49 11.17
CA THR A 246 0.17 -10.02 12.02
C THR A 246 -0.09 -11.01 13.15
N MET A 247 -0.19 -12.29 12.84
CA MET A 247 -0.43 -13.32 13.86
C MET A 247 0.73 -13.38 14.87
N ALA A 248 1.97 -13.27 14.42
CA ALA A 248 3.12 -13.23 15.32
C ALA A 248 3.05 -12.01 16.26
N VAL A 249 2.77 -10.81 15.76
CA VAL A 249 2.63 -9.61 16.60
C VAL A 249 1.50 -9.75 17.62
N MET A 250 0.33 -10.24 17.19
CA MET A 250 -0.81 -10.50 18.08
C MET A 250 -0.53 -11.60 19.11
N GLY A 251 0.31 -12.58 18.78
CA GLY A 251 0.75 -13.61 19.71
C GLY A 251 1.82 -13.14 20.71
N ILE A 252 2.57 -12.09 20.39
CA ILE A 252 3.61 -11.53 21.26
C ILE A 252 3.03 -10.53 22.27
N ILE A 253 2.17 -9.61 21.81
CA ILE A 253 1.65 -8.51 22.62
C ILE A 253 0.24 -8.87 23.12
N VAL A 254 -0.02 -8.60 24.39
CA VAL A 254 -1.36 -8.74 24.98
C VAL A 254 -2.36 -7.84 24.24
N PRO A 255 -3.56 -8.33 23.85
CA PRO A 255 -4.53 -7.54 23.07
C PRO A 255 -4.87 -6.17 23.67
N ALA A 256 -4.99 -6.07 25.00
CA ALA A 256 -5.27 -4.82 25.71
C ALA A 256 -4.20 -3.74 25.49
N ASP A 257 -2.93 -4.13 25.38
CA ASP A 257 -1.83 -3.21 25.14
C ASP A 257 -1.67 -2.93 23.63
N LEU A 258 -1.86 -3.99 22.82
CA LEU A 258 -1.69 -3.91 21.37
C LEU A 258 -2.65 -2.92 20.70
N GLN A 259 -3.91 -2.85 21.14
CA GLN A 259 -4.92 -1.94 20.59
C GLN A 259 -4.53 -0.45 20.70
N HIS A 260 -3.66 -0.10 21.65
CA HIS A 260 -3.18 1.27 21.89
C HIS A 260 -1.81 1.54 21.25
N SER A 261 -1.23 0.56 20.58
CA SER A 261 0.10 0.71 19.99
C SER A 261 0.06 1.53 18.69
N ALA A 262 0.88 2.59 18.65
CA ALA A 262 1.13 3.37 17.43
C ALA A 262 2.21 2.75 16.53
N ALA A 263 2.96 1.75 17.04
CA ALA A 263 4.06 1.09 16.32
C ALA A 263 4.11 -0.42 16.68
N PRO A 264 3.05 -1.22 16.35
CA PRO A 264 2.85 -2.60 16.81
C PRO A 264 4.05 -3.52 16.57
N PHE A 265 4.66 -3.42 15.38
CA PHE A 265 5.82 -4.25 15.03
C PHE A 265 7.06 -3.90 15.84
N ALA A 266 7.28 -2.61 16.11
CA ALA A 266 8.42 -2.15 16.92
C ALA A 266 8.23 -2.54 18.39
N ASP A 267 7.00 -2.45 18.91
CA ASP A 267 6.68 -2.85 20.26
C ASP A 267 6.80 -4.37 20.45
N ALA A 268 6.38 -5.18 19.47
CA ALA A 268 6.61 -6.63 19.48
C ALA A 268 8.11 -6.96 19.48
N ALA A 269 8.89 -6.31 18.63
CA ALA A 269 10.34 -6.51 18.56
C ALA A 269 11.04 -6.11 19.87
N ARG A 270 10.57 -5.06 20.54
CA ARG A 270 11.07 -4.64 21.86
C ARG A 270 10.89 -5.72 22.91
N LEU A 271 9.72 -6.32 22.96
CA LEU A 271 9.41 -7.38 23.94
C LEU A 271 10.25 -8.64 23.73
N VAL A 272 10.58 -8.96 22.48
CA VAL A 272 11.28 -10.21 22.12
C VAL A 272 12.79 -10.03 22.14
N TRP A 273 13.31 -8.95 21.56
CA TRP A 273 14.74 -8.76 21.29
C TRP A 273 15.33 -7.48 21.90
N GLY A 274 14.49 -6.67 22.57
CA GLY A 274 14.92 -5.44 23.25
C GLY A 274 14.92 -4.19 22.36
N GLU A 275 15.43 -3.08 22.92
CA GLU A 275 15.33 -1.74 22.32
C GLU A 275 16.03 -1.62 20.95
N TRP A 276 17.16 -2.30 20.76
CA TRP A 276 17.87 -2.26 19.48
C TRP A 276 17.02 -2.81 18.32
N ALA A 277 16.27 -3.89 18.57
CA ALA A 277 15.40 -4.50 17.58
C ALA A 277 14.16 -3.63 17.32
N SER A 278 13.60 -3.04 18.38
CA SER A 278 12.53 -2.05 18.26
C SER A 278 12.93 -0.91 17.32
N ALA A 279 14.12 -0.34 17.53
CA ALA A 279 14.63 0.73 16.67
C ALA A 279 14.81 0.27 15.21
N LEU A 280 15.42 -0.90 15.01
CA LEU A 280 15.61 -1.45 13.66
C LEU A 280 14.29 -1.67 12.92
N ILE A 281 13.32 -2.29 13.58
CA ILE A 281 11.99 -2.55 13.02
C ILE A 281 11.23 -1.24 12.76
N ALA A 282 11.29 -0.28 13.71
CA ALA A 282 10.67 1.02 13.56
C ALA A 282 11.24 1.81 12.37
N ALA A 283 12.56 1.79 12.19
CA ALA A 283 13.20 2.41 11.03
C ALA A 283 12.73 1.77 9.72
N GLY A 284 12.70 0.44 9.64
CA GLY A 284 12.22 -0.30 8.48
C GLY A 284 10.75 0.01 8.15
N ALA A 285 9.88 0.05 9.17
CA ALA A 285 8.46 0.36 9.01
C ALA A 285 8.23 1.83 8.62
N ALA A 286 8.97 2.78 9.19
CA ALA A 286 8.91 4.19 8.78
C ALA A 286 9.33 4.36 7.32
N ILE A 287 10.44 3.73 6.90
CA ILE A 287 10.90 3.72 5.50
C ILE A 287 9.83 3.08 4.60
N ALA A 288 9.17 2.02 5.06
CA ALA A 288 8.09 1.37 4.34
C ALA A 288 6.90 2.32 4.10
N CYS A 289 6.45 3.00 5.16
CA CYS A 289 5.34 3.96 5.07
C CYS A 289 5.70 5.12 4.12
N PHE A 290 6.85 5.75 4.30
CA PHE A 290 7.25 6.87 3.45
C PHE A 290 7.58 6.45 2.01
N GLY A 291 8.11 5.25 1.80
CA GLY A 291 8.28 4.68 0.47
C GLY A 291 6.94 4.43 -0.24
N ALA A 292 5.94 3.91 0.48
CA ALA A 292 4.59 3.75 -0.05
C ALA A 292 3.95 5.12 -0.34
N LEU A 293 4.07 6.08 0.60
CA LEU A 293 3.57 7.45 0.42
C LEU A 293 4.12 8.09 -0.86
N ASN A 294 5.43 7.93 -1.14
CA ASN A 294 6.04 8.42 -2.37
C ASN A 294 5.39 7.83 -3.63
N GLY A 295 5.13 6.51 -3.65
CA GLY A 295 4.49 5.83 -4.77
C GLY A 295 3.02 6.24 -4.95
N TRP A 296 2.26 6.30 -3.87
CA TRP A 296 0.85 6.70 -3.92
C TRP A 296 0.66 8.18 -4.27
N ILE A 297 1.57 9.07 -3.86
CA ILE A 297 1.59 10.48 -4.30
C ILE A 297 1.82 10.57 -5.81
N LEU A 298 2.65 9.72 -6.42
CA LEU A 298 2.76 9.68 -7.87
C LEU A 298 1.40 9.34 -8.52
N LEU A 299 0.71 8.31 -8.01
CA LEU A 299 -0.56 7.86 -8.55
C LEU A 299 -1.69 8.89 -8.38
N GLN A 300 -1.71 9.66 -7.28
CA GLN A 300 -2.71 10.72 -7.07
C GLN A 300 -2.70 11.80 -8.15
N GLY A 301 -1.56 11.99 -8.83
CA GLY A 301 -1.46 12.89 -9.97
C GLY A 301 -1.73 12.19 -11.32
N GLN A 302 -1.25 10.96 -11.49
CA GLN A 302 -1.35 10.22 -12.74
C GLN A 302 -2.77 9.80 -13.08
N LEU A 303 -3.55 9.36 -12.08
CA LEU A 303 -4.91 8.89 -12.27
C LEU A 303 -5.85 9.98 -12.83
N PRO A 304 -5.99 11.16 -12.18
CA PRO A 304 -6.85 12.20 -12.72
C PRO A 304 -6.37 12.74 -14.06
N MET A 305 -5.05 12.74 -14.33
CA MET A 305 -4.51 13.09 -15.64
C MET A 305 -4.97 12.12 -16.72
N ALA A 306 -4.88 10.82 -16.47
CA ALA A 306 -5.31 9.80 -17.42
C ALA A 306 -6.83 9.90 -17.69
N ALA A 307 -7.63 10.03 -16.63
CA ALA A 307 -9.09 10.21 -16.75
C ALA A 307 -9.47 11.51 -17.48
N ALA A 308 -8.72 12.60 -17.29
CA ALA A 308 -8.96 13.86 -17.99
C ALA A 308 -8.62 13.78 -19.49
N ARG A 309 -7.57 13.04 -19.87
CA ARG A 309 -7.25 12.78 -21.28
C ARG A 309 -8.36 12.02 -21.99
N GLU A 310 -9.08 11.19 -21.27
CA GLU A 310 -10.24 10.43 -21.75
C GLU A 310 -11.58 11.17 -21.55
N LYS A 311 -11.54 12.46 -21.19
CA LYS A 311 -12.71 13.35 -20.97
C LYS A 311 -13.62 12.95 -19.80
N LEU A 312 -13.12 12.11 -18.90
CA LEU A 312 -13.84 11.73 -17.68
C LEU A 312 -13.64 12.73 -16.54
N PHE A 313 -12.55 13.51 -16.56
CA PHE A 313 -12.22 14.54 -15.58
C PHE A 313 -12.04 15.92 -16.25
N PRO A 314 -12.05 17.02 -15.47
CA PRO A 314 -11.84 18.35 -16.03
C PRO A 314 -10.53 18.44 -16.84
N ALA A 315 -10.56 19.05 -18.00
CA ALA A 315 -9.44 19.11 -18.94
C ALA A 315 -8.16 19.75 -18.34
N SER A 316 -8.29 20.55 -17.28
CA SER A 316 -7.18 21.13 -16.55
C SER A 316 -6.23 20.09 -15.95
N PHE A 317 -6.75 18.92 -15.52
CA PHE A 317 -5.95 17.84 -14.99
C PHE A 317 -5.10 17.11 -16.05
N ALA A 318 -5.47 17.21 -17.34
CA ALA A 318 -4.69 16.65 -18.43
C ALA A 318 -3.38 17.41 -18.70
N ARG A 319 -3.23 18.63 -18.14
CA ARG A 319 -2.04 19.45 -18.34
C ARG A 319 -0.84 18.85 -17.60
N VAL A 320 0.27 18.77 -18.30
CA VAL A 320 1.54 18.29 -17.75
C VAL A 320 2.63 19.35 -17.88
N SER A 321 3.62 19.29 -17.00
CA SER A 321 4.83 20.11 -17.10
C SER A 321 5.67 19.72 -18.32
N LYS A 322 6.72 20.50 -18.63
CA LYS A 322 7.71 20.15 -19.68
C LYS A 322 8.36 18.77 -19.46
N GLN A 323 8.33 18.27 -18.24
CA GLN A 323 8.87 16.96 -17.82
C GLN A 323 7.81 15.84 -17.82
N GLY A 324 6.58 16.12 -18.30
CA GLY A 324 5.48 15.14 -18.33
C GLY A 324 4.78 14.91 -17.00
N ILE A 325 4.94 15.80 -16.02
CA ILE A 325 4.42 15.64 -14.66
C ILE A 325 3.04 16.32 -14.55
N PRO A 326 2.00 15.64 -14.03
CA PRO A 326 0.65 16.17 -13.84
C PRO A 326 0.58 17.04 -12.59
N PHE A 327 1.13 18.24 -12.67
CA PHE A 327 1.34 19.11 -11.52
C PHE A 327 0.05 19.49 -10.78
N LEU A 328 -1.04 19.78 -11.52
CA LEU A 328 -2.31 20.16 -10.90
C LEU A 328 -2.91 19.04 -10.07
N GLY A 329 -2.91 17.80 -10.60
CA GLY A 329 -3.40 16.63 -9.88
C GLY A 329 -2.62 16.35 -8.61
N LEU A 330 -1.28 16.46 -8.69
CA LEU A 330 -0.39 16.29 -7.54
C LEU A 330 -0.70 17.30 -6.43
N LEU A 331 -0.70 18.60 -6.74
CA LEU A 331 -0.91 19.63 -5.74
C LEU A 331 -2.30 19.56 -5.13
N PHE A 332 -3.33 19.47 -5.97
CA PHE A 332 -4.72 19.48 -5.50
C PHE A 332 -4.99 18.29 -4.55
N ALA A 333 -4.55 17.09 -4.92
CA ALA A 333 -4.71 15.92 -4.06
C ALA A 333 -3.86 16.01 -2.76
N SER A 334 -2.68 16.66 -2.79
CA SER A 334 -1.86 16.87 -1.59
C SER A 334 -2.44 17.91 -0.63
N VAL A 335 -3.27 18.83 -1.12
CA VAL A 335 -4.02 19.77 -0.27
C VAL A 335 -5.20 19.06 0.40
N LEU A 336 -5.80 18.07 -0.27
CA LEU A 336 -6.93 17.30 0.28
C LEU A 336 -6.48 16.24 1.29
N ALA A 337 -5.25 15.73 1.13
CA ALA A 337 -4.63 14.78 2.04
C ALA A 337 -4.15 15.44 3.33
#